data_efb399d554cba8ae1cb6eb48897e0177
#
_entry.id   efb399d554cba8ae1cb6eb48897e0177
#
_cell.length_a   1.000
_cell.length_b   1.000
_cell.length_c   1.000
_cell.angle_alpha   90.00
_cell.angle_beta   90.00
_cell.angle_gamma   90.00
#
_symmetry.space_group_name_H-M   'P 1'
#
loop_
_entity.id
_entity.type
_entity.pdbx_description
1 polymer ?
#
loop_
_entity_poly.entity_id
_entity_poly.type
_entity_poly.pdbx_seq_one_letter_code
_entity_poly.pdbx_strand_id
1 'polypeptide(L)'
;GAQKLQSAAHDEMLFIIQHQTSELWMRLCLHELSTARTHLIKQEIDPAMKMLARVARIFEQLNSAWDVLRTMTPSEYTQFRDNLGTSSGFQSHQYRLIEFMLGNRNPAMMKIHEHRPELHRMLDQELQTKSLYHVVLDLLAEATGTIFPSVVYTSNTPHLANEAVMSAWVKVYKNPKQYWALYALAEKLVDLEDYFRRWRFNHVTTVERIIGFKRGTGGTSGVKYL
;
A
#
# COMPACT_ATOMS: atom_id res chain seq x y z
N GLY A 1 -18.89 10.21 9.18
CA GLY A 1 -18.30 9.03 9.76
C GLY A 1 -19.09 8.59 10.97
N ALA A 2 -19.58 7.38 10.94
CA ALA A 2 -20.37 6.86 12.04
C ALA A 2 -19.45 6.33 13.13
N GLN A 3 -19.25 7.13 14.16
CA GLN A 3 -18.71 6.69 15.45
C GLN A 3 -19.86 6.14 16.33
N LYS A 4 -20.89 5.60 15.66
CA LYS A 4 -22.05 5.06 16.36
C LYS A 4 -21.77 3.58 16.65
N LEU A 5 -21.67 3.25 17.94
CA LEU A 5 -21.53 1.89 18.40
C LEU A 5 -22.74 1.05 17.98
N GLN A 6 -22.49 -0.18 17.58
CA GLN A 6 -23.52 -1.17 17.23
C GLN A 6 -23.79 -2.12 18.40
N SER A 7 -22.94 -2.09 19.42
CA SER A 7 -23.02 -2.93 20.60
C SER A 7 -22.70 -2.15 21.88
N ALA A 8 -22.84 -2.78 23.02
CA ALA A 8 -22.42 -2.26 24.32
C ALA A 8 -20.94 -2.64 24.66
N ALA A 9 -20.24 -3.30 23.75
CA ALA A 9 -18.87 -3.74 23.98
C ALA A 9 -17.92 -2.53 24.00
N HIS A 10 -17.10 -2.43 25.04
CA HIS A 10 -16.18 -1.31 25.25
C HIS A 10 -15.21 -1.13 24.07
N ASP A 11 -14.63 -2.21 23.58
CA ASP A 11 -13.55 -2.17 22.58
C ASP A 11 -14.03 -2.01 21.13
N GLU A 12 -15.35 -1.99 20.91
CA GLU A 12 -15.88 -1.61 19.59
C GLU A 12 -15.45 -0.21 19.18
N MET A 13 -15.37 0.75 20.12
CA MET A 13 -14.90 2.09 19.84
C MET A 13 -13.42 2.10 19.43
N LEU A 14 -12.56 1.34 20.09
CA LEU A 14 -11.16 1.18 19.70
C LEU A 14 -11.07 0.67 18.25
N PHE A 15 -11.84 -0.36 17.91
CA PHE A 15 -11.85 -0.95 16.57
C PHE A 15 -12.29 0.07 15.50
N ILE A 16 -13.35 0.81 15.76
CA ILE A 16 -13.88 1.85 14.85
C ILE A 16 -12.84 2.95 14.64
N ILE A 17 -12.31 3.54 15.72
CA ILE A 17 -11.36 4.66 15.63
C ILE A 17 -10.08 4.23 14.92
N GLN A 18 -9.57 3.04 15.21
CA GLN A 18 -8.38 2.50 14.55
C GLN A 18 -8.55 2.44 13.03
N HIS A 19 -9.67 1.92 12.54
CA HIS A 19 -9.93 1.83 11.10
C HIS A 19 -10.15 3.21 10.47
N GLN A 20 -10.90 4.10 11.10
CA GLN A 20 -11.13 5.46 10.60
C GLN A 20 -9.82 6.26 10.53
N THR A 21 -8.99 6.20 11.55
CA THR A 21 -7.68 6.87 11.58
C THR A 21 -6.77 6.34 10.48
N SER A 22 -6.76 5.01 10.28
CA SER A 22 -6.00 4.38 9.19
C SER A 22 -6.45 4.88 7.82
N GLU A 23 -7.76 5.00 7.59
CA GLU A 23 -8.30 5.52 6.32
C GLU A 23 -7.94 7.00 6.09
N LEU A 24 -7.89 7.83 7.14
CA LEU A 24 -7.43 9.22 7.04
C LEU A 24 -5.94 9.30 6.67
N TRP A 25 -5.07 8.49 7.29
CA TRP A 25 -3.67 8.40 6.92
C TRP A 25 -3.47 7.86 5.50
N MET A 26 -4.24 6.87 5.07
CA MET A 26 -4.20 6.35 3.70
C MET A 26 -4.65 7.41 2.69
N ARG A 27 -5.62 8.24 3.03
CA ARG A 27 -6.03 9.39 2.18
C ARG A 27 -4.88 10.36 1.95
N LEU A 28 -4.15 10.72 3.01
CA LEU A 28 -2.97 11.58 2.90
C LEU A 28 -1.87 10.88 2.10
N CYS A 29 -1.64 9.59 2.34
CA CYS A 29 -0.66 8.79 1.58
C CYS A 29 -0.93 8.84 0.07
N LEU A 30 -2.18 8.64 -0.36
CA LEU A 30 -2.58 8.72 -1.78
C LEU A 30 -2.31 10.11 -2.37
N HIS A 31 -2.59 11.16 -1.63
CA HIS A 31 -2.31 12.54 -2.06
C HIS A 31 -0.81 12.75 -2.31
N GLU A 32 0.04 12.34 -1.36
CA GLU A 32 1.49 12.47 -1.48
C GLU A 32 2.08 11.59 -2.58
N LEU A 33 1.63 10.34 -2.71
CA LEU A 33 2.06 9.44 -3.78
C LEU A 33 1.69 9.97 -5.17
N SER A 34 0.48 10.51 -5.35
CA SER A 34 0.04 11.11 -6.60
C SER A 34 0.91 12.32 -6.98
N THR A 35 1.23 13.15 -5.98
CA THR A 35 2.09 14.32 -6.18
C THR A 35 3.52 13.88 -6.50
N ALA A 36 4.09 12.91 -5.78
CA ALA A 36 5.41 12.35 -6.05
C ALA A 36 5.50 11.80 -7.48
N ARG A 37 4.50 11.00 -7.90
CA ARG A 37 4.44 10.45 -9.26
C ARG A 37 4.43 11.56 -10.32
N THR A 38 3.67 12.63 -10.09
CA THR A 38 3.61 13.78 -11.00
C THR A 38 4.98 14.47 -11.12
N HIS A 39 5.69 14.66 -10.01
CA HIS A 39 7.04 15.22 -10.05
C HIS A 39 8.02 14.29 -10.78
N LEU A 40 7.98 12.99 -10.53
CA LEU A 40 8.87 12.04 -11.21
C LEU A 40 8.61 11.97 -12.72
N ILE A 41 7.36 12.06 -13.16
CA ILE A 41 7.04 12.17 -14.60
C ILE A 41 7.67 13.41 -15.23
N LYS A 42 7.80 14.50 -14.47
CA LYS A 42 8.48 15.74 -14.89
C LYS A 42 9.99 15.72 -14.65
N GLN A 43 10.55 14.60 -14.21
CA GLN A 43 11.96 14.45 -13.84
C GLN A 43 12.40 15.33 -12.65
N GLU A 44 11.47 15.82 -11.85
CA GLU A 44 11.70 16.63 -10.66
C GLU A 44 11.90 15.70 -9.44
N ILE A 45 13.09 15.08 -9.34
CA ILE A 45 13.35 14.03 -8.33
C ILE A 45 13.33 14.59 -6.90
N ASP A 46 13.96 15.74 -6.65
CA ASP A 46 14.07 16.30 -5.30
C ASP A 46 12.71 16.62 -4.65
N PRO A 47 11.75 17.30 -5.33
CA PRO A 47 10.39 17.43 -4.80
C PRO A 47 9.71 16.08 -4.53
N ALA A 48 9.86 15.12 -5.45
CA ALA A 48 9.28 13.78 -5.27
C ALA A 48 9.83 13.09 -4.03
N MET A 49 11.13 13.16 -3.78
CA MET A 49 11.76 12.57 -2.59
C MET A 49 11.20 13.13 -1.28
N LYS A 50 10.87 14.43 -1.24
CA LYS A 50 10.19 15.04 -0.08
C LYS A 50 8.82 14.41 0.16
N MET A 51 8.02 14.19 -0.90
CA MET A 51 6.70 13.54 -0.79
C MET A 51 6.86 12.08 -0.34
N LEU A 52 7.78 11.33 -0.92
CA LEU A 52 8.06 9.93 -0.55
C LEU A 52 8.55 9.81 0.89
N ALA A 53 9.38 10.76 1.38
CA ALA A 53 9.78 10.80 2.79
C ALA A 53 8.56 10.99 3.71
N ARG A 54 7.58 11.81 3.31
CA ARG A 54 6.32 11.97 4.08
C ARG A 54 5.48 10.70 4.04
N VAL A 55 5.40 10.01 2.91
CA VAL A 55 4.71 8.70 2.81
C VAL A 55 5.32 7.70 3.77
N ALA A 56 6.64 7.61 3.88
CA ALA A 56 7.30 6.76 4.86
C ALA A 56 6.88 7.10 6.31
N ARG A 57 6.79 8.38 6.66
CA ARG A 57 6.32 8.81 8.00
C ARG A 57 4.84 8.50 8.24
N ILE A 58 4.00 8.56 7.19
CA ILE A 58 2.60 8.12 7.29
C ILE A 58 2.54 6.62 7.61
N PHE A 59 3.33 5.79 6.92
CA PHE A 59 3.40 4.35 7.22
C PHE A 59 3.95 4.06 8.62
N GLU A 60 4.84 4.89 9.15
CA GLU A 60 5.29 4.79 10.54
C GLU A 60 4.12 4.97 11.53
N GLN A 61 3.24 5.97 11.29
CA GLN A 61 2.03 6.14 12.10
C GLN A 61 1.07 4.95 11.95
N LEU A 62 0.86 4.47 10.72
CA LEU A 62 0.05 3.28 10.46
C LEU A 62 0.62 2.03 11.13
N ASN A 63 1.94 1.91 11.23
CA ASN A 63 2.60 0.82 11.95
C ASN A 63 2.41 0.93 13.46
N SER A 64 2.60 2.12 14.04
CA SER A 64 2.40 2.37 15.48
C SER A 64 0.96 2.13 15.92
N ALA A 65 0.01 2.40 15.05
CA ALA A 65 -1.41 2.20 15.33
C ALA A 65 -1.78 0.73 15.59
N TRP A 66 -1.03 -0.24 15.04
CA TRP A 66 -1.22 -1.66 15.33
C TRP A 66 -0.96 -2.01 16.79
N ASP A 67 -0.03 -1.31 17.45
CA ASP A 67 0.29 -1.58 18.86
C ASP A 67 -0.90 -1.24 19.75
N VAL A 68 -1.66 -0.20 19.41
CA VAL A 68 -2.91 0.14 20.12
C VAL A 68 -3.98 -0.95 19.87
N LEU A 69 -4.18 -1.37 18.62
CA LEU A 69 -5.18 -2.40 18.30
C LEU A 69 -4.86 -3.76 18.94
N ARG A 70 -3.58 -4.09 19.07
CA ARG A 70 -3.10 -5.34 19.71
C ARG A 70 -3.38 -5.42 21.22
N THR A 71 -3.76 -4.33 21.85
CA THR A 71 -4.21 -4.38 23.26
C THR A 71 -5.53 -5.11 23.42
N MET A 72 -6.36 -5.16 22.35
CA MET A 72 -7.62 -5.90 22.33
C MET A 72 -7.37 -7.40 22.31
N THR A 73 -8.09 -8.12 23.17
CA THR A 73 -8.02 -9.58 23.30
C THR A 73 -9.05 -10.27 22.39
N PRO A 74 -8.87 -11.57 22.07
CA PRO A 74 -9.88 -12.35 21.35
C PRO A 74 -11.26 -12.36 22.03
N SER A 75 -11.29 -12.34 23.36
CA SER A 75 -12.53 -12.33 24.14
C SER A 75 -13.30 -11.02 23.93
N GLU A 76 -12.62 -9.89 23.98
CA GLU A 76 -13.20 -8.56 23.75
C GLU A 76 -13.70 -8.41 22.30
N TYR A 77 -12.91 -8.84 21.33
CA TYR A 77 -13.30 -8.82 19.92
C TYR A 77 -14.57 -9.64 19.64
N THR A 78 -14.73 -10.81 20.28
CA THR A 78 -15.92 -11.66 20.08
C THR A 78 -17.20 -11.02 20.59
N GLN A 79 -17.14 -10.05 21.50
CA GLN A 79 -18.32 -9.39 22.06
C GLN A 79 -19.05 -8.51 21.01
N PHE A 80 -18.36 -7.99 20.01
CA PHE A 80 -18.95 -7.13 18.97
C PHE A 80 -18.77 -7.66 17.55
N ARG A 81 -18.00 -8.72 17.35
CA ARG A 81 -17.68 -9.26 16.03
C ARG A 81 -18.90 -9.48 15.15
N ASP A 82 -19.96 -10.05 15.69
CA ASP A 82 -21.16 -10.38 14.93
C ASP A 82 -21.91 -9.11 14.46
N ASN A 83 -21.75 -8.00 15.19
CA ASN A 83 -22.32 -6.71 14.82
C ASN A 83 -21.58 -6.02 13.67
N LEU A 84 -20.34 -6.45 13.35
CA LEU A 84 -19.61 -5.94 12.19
C LEU A 84 -20.21 -6.41 10.84
N GLY A 85 -21.04 -7.45 10.87
CA GLY A 85 -21.63 -8.02 9.66
C GLY A 85 -20.56 -8.47 8.66
N THR A 86 -20.61 -7.93 7.45
CA THR A 86 -19.63 -8.18 6.39
C THR A 86 -18.49 -7.16 6.33
N SER A 87 -18.44 -6.19 7.25
CA SER A 87 -17.41 -5.15 7.26
C SER A 87 -16.03 -5.74 7.51
N SER A 88 -15.05 -5.31 6.73
CA SER A 88 -13.66 -5.79 6.83
C SER A 88 -12.70 -4.73 6.30
N GLY A 89 -11.53 -4.61 6.93
CA GLY A 89 -10.42 -3.78 6.43
C GLY A 89 -9.96 -4.17 5.02
N PHE A 90 -10.24 -5.41 4.60
CA PHE A 90 -10.00 -5.89 3.24
C PHE A 90 -10.76 -5.09 2.18
N GLN A 91 -11.86 -4.43 2.54
CA GLN A 91 -12.68 -3.60 1.66
C GLN A 91 -12.16 -2.16 1.52
N SER A 92 -10.99 -1.83 2.09
CA SER A 92 -10.38 -0.51 1.90
C SER A 92 -9.96 -0.33 0.45
N HIS A 93 -10.68 0.53 -0.29
CA HIS A 93 -10.30 0.93 -1.64
C HIS A 93 -9.06 1.83 -1.64
N GLN A 94 -8.84 2.62 -0.58
CA GLN A 94 -7.66 3.47 -0.46
C GLN A 94 -6.39 2.63 -0.34
N TYR A 95 -6.42 1.56 0.44
CA TYR A 95 -5.31 0.62 0.51
C TYR A 95 -5.00 -0.01 -0.86
N ARG A 96 -6.03 -0.44 -1.61
CA ARG A 96 -5.85 -0.98 -2.97
C ARG A 96 -5.25 0.04 -3.94
N LEU A 97 -5.71 1.29 -3.89
CA LEU A 97 -5.11 2.36 -4.69
C LEU A 97 -3.64 2.57 -4.36
N ILE A 98 -3.25 2.55 -3.08
CA ILE A 98 -1.85 2.64 -2.67
C ILE A 98 -1.03 1.49 -3.27
N GLU A 99 -1.51 0.23 -3.16
CA GLU A 99 -0.84 -0.92 -3.75
C GLU A 99 -0.63 -0.75 -5.27
N PHE A 100 -1.69 -0.35 -5.99
CA PHE A 100 -1.64 -0.18 -7.44
C PHE A 100 -0.70 0.98 -7.85
N MET A 101 -0.75 2.09 -7.11
CA MET A 101 0.16 3.22 -7.33
C MET A 101 1.63 2.85 -7.11
N LEU A 102 1.94 2.03 -6.11
CA LEU A 102 3.30 1.56 -5.85
C LEU A 102 3.79 0.53 -6.88
N GLY A 103 2.87 -0.20 -7.53
CA GLY A 103 3.20 -1.23 -8.53
C GLY A 103 2.78 -2.64 -8.17
N ASN A 104 2.23 -2.87 -6.97
CA ASN A 104 1.66 -4.17 -6.59
C ASN A 104 0.26 -4.33 -7.21
N ARG A 105 0.20 -4.80 -8.45
CA ARG A 105 -0.98 -4.79 -9.32
C ARG A 105 -1.58 -6.18 -9.46
N ASN A 106 -2.71 -6.41 -8.80
CA ASN A 106 -3.49 -7.63 -8.93
C ASN A 106 -4.95 -7.28 -9.23
N PRO A 107 -5.42 -7.38 -10.49
CA PRO A 107 -6.80 -7.03 -10.86
C PRO A 107 -7.87 -7.83 -10.10
N ALA A 108 -7.55 -9.04 -9.66
CA ALA A 108 -8.49 -9.86 -8.88
C ALA A 108 -8.93 -9.18 -7.58
N MET A 109 -8.12 -8.25 -7.07
CA MET A 109 -8.45 -7.48 -5.86
C MET A 109 -9.56 -6.45 -6.08
N MET A 110 -9.93 -6.13 -7.33
CA MET A 110 -11.04 -5.23 -7.64
C MET A 110 -12.41 -5.90 -7.47
N LYS A 111 -12.47 -7.24 -7.50
CA LYS A 111 -13.71 -8.02 -7.45
C LYS A 111 -14.58 -7.66 -6.24
N ILE A 112 -13.96 -7.37 -5.10
CA ILE A 112 -14.71 -6.99 -3.88
C ILE A 112 -15.48 -5.68 -4.01
N HIS A 113 -15.13 -4.84 -5.00
CA HIS A 113 -15.73 -3.53 -5.24
C HIS A 113 -16.73 -3.52 -6.42
N GLU A 114 -17.03 -4.68 -7.03
CA GLU A 114 -17.99 -4.77 -8.16
C GLU A 114 -19.38 -4.22 -7.83
N HIS A 115 -19.78 -4.33 -6.57
CA HIS A 115 -21.05 -3.79 -6.06
C HIS A 115 -21.05 -2.26 -5.88
N ARG A 116 -19.92 -1.58 -6.09
CA ARG A 116 -19.75 -0.13 -5.99
C ARG A 116 -19.06 0.42 -7.24
N PRO A 117 -19.82 0.72 -8.30
CA PRO A 117 -19.26 1.06 -9.61
C PRO A 117 -18.29 2.25 -9.60
N GLU A 118 -18.50 3.23 -8.73
CA GLU A 118 -17.62 4.38 -8.59
C GLU A 118 -16.22 4.00 -8.06
N LEU A 119 -16.16 3.10 -7.08
CA LEU A 119 -14.88 2.63 -6.53
C LEU A 119 -14.16 1.68 -7.50
N HIS A 120 -14.92 0.78 -8.13
CA HIS A 120 -14.38 -0.12 -9.15
C HIS A 120 -13.75 0.69 -10.30
N ARG A 121 -14.42 1.74 -10.78
CA ARG A 121 -13.90 2.63 -11.83
C ARG A 121 -12.63 3.35 -11.40
N MET A 122 -12.55 3.85 -10.14
CA MET A 122 -11.35 4.48 -9.63
C MET A 122 -10.14 3.52 -9.60
N LEU A 123 -10.35 2.29 -9.18
CA LEU A 123 -9.32 1.26 -9.15
C LEU A 123 -8.87 0.88 -10.56
N ASP A 124 -9.81 0.71 -11.49
CA ASP A 124 -9.52 0.41 -12.89
C ASP A 124 -8.71 1.55 -13.55
N GLN A 125 -9.09 2.80 -13.35
CA GLN A 125 -8.33 3.95 -13.83
C GLN A 125 -6.89 3.96 -13.30
N GLU A 126 -6.69 3.62 -12.01
CA GLU A 126 -5.34 3.54 -11.46
C GLU A 126 -4.54 2.38 -12.08
N LEU A 127 -5.17 1.23 -12.36
CA LEU A 127 -4.50 0.13 -13.07
C LEU A 127 -4.08 0.50 -14.51
N GLN A 128 -4.82 1.39 -15.19
CA GLN A 128 -4.46 1.86 -16.52
C GLN A 128 -3.40 2.98 -16.49
N THR A 129 -3.18 3.60 -15.34
CA THR A 129 -2.19 4.68 -15.16
C THR A 129 -0.81 4.07 -14.87
N LYS A 130 0.29 4.68 -15.34
CA LYS A 130 1.64 4.25 -14.95
C LYS A 130 1.80 4.29 -13.42
N SER A 131 2.23 3.18 -12.82
CA SER A 131 2.58 3.15 -11.39
C SER A 131 3.85 3.94 -11.12
N LEU A 132 4.13 4.20 -9.85
CA LEU A 132 5.40 4.79 -9.41
C LEU A 132 6.58 3.94 -9.90
N TYR A 133 6.48 2.60 -9.82
CA TYR A 133 7.48 1.68 -10.34
C TYR A 133 7.75 1.91 -11.84
N HIS A 134 6.70 2.02 -12.67
CA HIS A 134 6.86 2.26 -14.11
C HIS A 134 7.54 3.59 -14.41
N VAL A 135 7.17 4.66 -13.67
CA VAL A 135 7.79 5.98 -13.84
C VAL A 135 9.28 5.95 -13.45
N VAL A 136 9.62 5.22 -12.38
CA VAL A 136 11.03 5.05 -11.98
C VAL A 136 11.81 4.24 -13.02
N LEU A 137 11.20 3.24 -13.66
CA LEU A 137 11.83 2.52 -14.78
C LEU A 137 12.09 3.45 -15.99
N ASP A 138 11.16 4.37 -16.32
CA ASP A 138 11.38 5.34 -17.38
C ASP A 138 12.63 6.22 -17.07
N LEU A 139 12.72 6.74 -15.83
CA LEU A 139 13.88 7.54 -15.40
C LEU A 139 15.18 6.72 -15.43
N LEU A 140 15.14 5.47 -15.01
CA LEU A 140 16.29 4.58 -15.02
C LEU A 140 16.75 4.27 -16.47
N ALA A 141 15.80 3.99 -17.35
CA ALA A 141 16.06 3.73 -18.76
C ALA A 141 16.76 4.92 -19.43
N GLU A 142 16.21 6.12 -19.23
CA GLU A 142 16.74 7.36 -19.80
C GLU A 142 18.15 7.65 -19.29
N ALA A 143 18.36 7.64 -17.97
CA ALA A 143 19.65 7.97 -17.38
C ALA A 143 20.76 6.97 -17.71
N THR A 144 20.43 5.69 -17.84
CA THR A 144 21.43 4.63 -18.13
C THR A 144 21.59 4.33 -19.61
N GLY A 145 20.70 4.86 -20.47
CA GLY A 145 20.64 4.51 -21.89
C GLY A 145 20.20 3.07 -22.14
N THR A 146 19.47 2.46 -21.20
CA THR A 146 19.04 1.05 -21.29
C THR A 146 17.64 0.98 -21.88
N ILE A 147 17.42 0.08 -22.84
CA ILE A 147 16.09 -0.20 -23.39
C ILE A 147 15.52 -1.39 -22.63
N PHE A 148 14.41 -1.18 -21.95
CA PHE A 148 13.71 -2.27 -21.24
C PHE A 148 12.68 -2.95 -22.16
N PRO A 149 12.52 -4.29 -22.05
CA PRO A 149 11.47 -5.00 -22.78
C PRO A 149 10.07 -4.57 -22.30
N SER A 150 9.09 -4.56 -23.21
CA SER A 150 7.71 -4.14 -22.91
C SER A 150 7.07 -4.90 -21.75
N VAL A 151 7.49 -6.13 -21.49
CA VAL A 151 6.99 -6.96 -20.39
C VAL A 151 7.16 -6.33 -19.01
N VAL A 152 8.18 -5.47 -18.80
CA VAL A 152 8.39 -4.79 -17.51
C VAL A 152 7.36 -3.68 -17.24
N TYR A 153 6.62 -3.28 -18.27
CA TYR A 153 5.59 -2.24 -18.20
C TYR A 153 4.16 -2.79 -18.19
N THR A 154 4.00 -4.10 -18.00
CA THR A 154 2.64 -4.69 -17.93
C THR A 154 1.87 -4.16 -16.73
N SER A 155 0.64 -3.73 -16.97
CA SER A 155 -0.17 -3.05 -15.96
C SER A 155 -0.98 -3.99 -15.06
N ASN A 156 -1.25 -5.21 -15.52
CA ASN A 156 -2.25 -6.11 -14.93
C ASN A 156 -1.67 -7.41 -14.37
N THR A 157 -0.36 -7.46 -14.19
CA THR A 157 0.34 -8.63 -13.63
C THR A 157 1.38 -8.17 -12.62
N PRO A 158 1.70 -8.97 -11.61
CA PRO A 158 2.82 -8.71 -10.72
C PRO A 158 4.12 -8.57 -11.51
N HIS A 159 4.97 -7.64 -11.08
CA HIS A 159 6.29 -7.48 -11.68
C HIS A 159 7.16 -8.71 -11.43
N LEU A 160 7.83 -9.16 -12.48
CA LEU A 160 8.81 -10.24 -12.40
C LEU A 160 10.22 -9.67 -12.47
N ALA A 161 11.17 -10.36 -11.84
CA ALA A 161 12.58 -10.02 -11.96
C ALA A 161 13.01 -9.98 -13.43
N ASN A 162 13.76 -8.93 -13.81
CA ASN A 162 14.23 -8.72 -15.17
C ASN A 162 15.72 -8.34 -15.17
N GLU A 163 16.53 -9.05 -15.96
CA GLU A 163 17.98 -8.87 -15.99
C GLU A 163 18.40 -7.50 -16.51
N ALA A 164 17.68 -6.91 -17.48
CA ALA A 164 18.01 -5.57 -18.01
C ALA A 164 17.77 -4.49 -16.94
N VAL A 165 16.66 -4.61 -16.17
CA VAL A 165 16.36 -3.72 -15.04
C VAL A 165 17.41 -3.88 -13.94
N MET A 166 17.75 -5.12 -13.58
CA MET A 166 18.77 -5.39 -12.58
C MET A 166 20.13 -4.80 -13.00
N SER A 167 20.56 -5.01 -14.24
CA SER A 167 21.83 -4.49 -14.75
C SER A 167 21.88 -2.97 -14.76
N ALA A 168 20.78 -2.30 -15.09
CA ALA A 168 20.68 -0.84 -15.04
C ALA A 168 20.81 -0.31 -13.60
N TRP A 169 20.14 -0.94 -12.62
CA TRP A 169 20.33 -0.59 -11.21
C TRP A 169 21.76 -0.86 -10.73
N VAL A 170 22.37 -1.98 -11.11
CA VAL A 170 23.78 -2.27 -10.79
C VAL A 170 24.70 -1.17 -11.32
N LYS A 171 24.41 -0.64 -12.53
CA LYS A 171 25.18 0.49 -13.10
C LYS A 171 25.06 1.74 -12.21
N VAL A 172 23.85 2.07 -11.74
CA VAL A 172 23.60 3.18 -10.82
C VAL A 172 24.36 2.98 -9.49
N TYR A 173 24.23 1.82 -8.85
CA TYR A 173 24.85 1.53 -7.57
C TYR A 173 26.38 1.44 -7.61
N LYS A 174 26.96 1.07 -8.75
CA LYS A 174 28.42 1.09 -8.94
C LYS A 174 28.97 2.50 -9.20
N ASN A 175 28.14 3.44 -9.62
CA ASN A 175 28.54 4.78 -9.97
C ASN A 175 27.65 5.85 -9.29
N PRO A 176 27.54 5.87 -7.94
CA PRO A 176 26.59 6.74 -7.24
C PRO A 176 26.87 8.23 -7.46
N LYS A 177 28.13 8.65 -7.68
CA LYS A 177 28.47 10.04 -7.96
C LYS A 177 27.89 10.51 -9.31
N GLN A 178 27.87 9.64 -10.32
CA GLN A 178 27.33 9.94 -11.64
C GLN A 178 25.79 9.96 -11.63
N TYR A 179 25.18 9.05 -10.90
CA TYR A 179 23.73 8.83 -10.85
C TYR A 179 23.11 9.22 -9.51
N TRP A 180 23.65 10.24 -8.84
CA TRP A 180 23.30 10.55 -7.45
C TRP A 180 21.79 10.66 -7.20
N ALA A 181 21.05 11.36 -8.06
CA ALA A 181 19.62 11.54 -7.91
C ALA A 181 18.85 10.21 -7.96
N LEU A 182 19.21 9.32 -8.90
CA LEU A 182 18.60 7.99 -9.02
C LEU A 182 19.01 7.07 -7.87
N TYR A 183 20.27 7.12 -7.45
CA TYR A 183 20.74 6.38 -6.30
C TYR A 183 19.96 6.78 -5.03
N ALA A 184 19.85 8.07 -4.76
CA ALA A 184 19.10 8.57 -3.63
C ALA A 184 17.60 8.23 -3.72
N LEU A 185 17.01 8.27 -4.92
CA LEU A 185 15.63 7.84 -5.14
C LEU A 185 15.45 6.34 -4.87
N ALA A 186 16.38 5.50 -5.36
CA ALA A 186 16.34 4.06 -5.11
C ALA A 186 16.36 3.74 -3.61
N GLU A 187 17.28 4.34 -2.85
CA GLU A 187 17.36 4.17 -1.40
C GLU A 187 16.07 4.62 -0.70
N LYS A 188 15.47 5.72 -1.17
CA LYS A 188 14.19 6.20 -0.64
C LYS A 188 13.03 5.24 -0.92
N LEU A 189 13.03 4.58 -2.07
CA LEU A 189 12.03 3.57 -2.40
C LEU A 189 12.21 2.28 -1.58
N VAL A 190 13.45 1.89 -1.30
CA VAL A 190 13.76 0.76 -0.40
C VAL A 190 13.28 1.05 1.02
N ASP A 191 13.54 2.25 1.54
CA ASP A 191 13.00 2.69 2.85
C ASP A 191 11.47 2.57 2.87
N LEU A 192 10.80 3.07 1.84
CA LEU A 192 9.34 3.05 1.74
C LEU A 192 8.80 1.61 1.68
N GLU A 193 9.45 0.74 0.91
CA GLU A 193 9.08 -0.67 0.83
C GLU A 193 9.20 -1.35 2.21
N ASP A 194 10.25 -1.08 2.97
CA ASP A 194 10.43 -1.64 4.31
C ASP A 194 9.28 -1.24 5.24
N TYR A 195 8.90 0.04 5.29
CA TYR A 195 7.74 0.49 6.08
C TYR A 195 6.43 -0.16 5.63
N PHE A 196 6.22 -0.31 4.32
CA PHE A 196 5.03 -0.95 3.76
C PHE A 196 4.98 -2.44 4.10
N ARG A 197 6.10 -3.16 4.00
CA ARG A 197 6.22 -4.58 4.37
C ARG A 197 5.97 -4.79 5.87
N ARG A 198 6.52 -3.93 6.72
CA ARG A 198 6.25 -3.95 8.17
C ARG A 198 4.76 -3.76 8.46
N TRP A 199 4.10 -2.85 7.78
CA TRP A 199 2.67 -2.65 7.94
C TRP A 199 1.87 -3.92 7.59
N ARG A 200 2.19 -4.57 6.49
CA ARG A 200 1.56 -5.84 6.10
C ARG A 200 1.82 -6.95 7.11
N PHE A 201 3.06 -7.10 7.57
CA PHE A 201 3.42 -8.06 8.59
C PHE A 201 2.68 -7.80 9.91
N ASN A 202 2.63 -6.56 10.36
CA ASN A 202 1.88 -6.16 11.55
C ASN A 202 0.38 -6.43 11.41
N HIS A 203 -0.19 -6.23 10.23
CA HIS A 203 -1.57 -6.61 9.94
C HIS A 203 -1.80 -8.11 10.14
N VAL A 204 -1.01 -8.95 9.47
CA VAL A 204 -1.12 -10.42 9.59
C VAL A 204 -1.04 -10.87 11.05
N THR A 205 0.00 -10.46 11.75
CA THR A 205 0.23 -10.88 13.14
C THR A 205 -0.82 -10.36 14.10
N THR A 206 -1.40 -9.19 13.85
CA THR A 206 -2.51 -8.64 14.65
C THR A 206 -3.80 -9.42 14.41
N VAL A 207 -4.12 -9.72 13.15
CA VAL A 207 -5.28 -10.55 12.82
C VAL A 207 -5.14 -11.95 13.42
N GLU A 208 -3.96 -12.56 13.31
CA GLU A 208 -3.68 -13.87 13.93
C GLU A 208 -3.89 -13.85 15.46
N ARG A 209 -3.38 -12.81 16.13
CA ARG A 209 -3.54 -12.63 17.57
C ARG A 209 -4.99 -12.48 17.99
N ILE A 210 -5.81 -11.73 17.24
CA ILE A 210 -7.18 -11.36 17.64
C ILE A 210 -8.21 -12.41 17.22
N ILE A 211 -8.14 -12.92 16.01
CA ILE A 211 -9.13 -13.86 15.47
C ILE A 211 -8.60 -15.28 15.27
N GLY A 212 -7.30 -15.49 15.36
CA GLY A 212 -6.65 -16.76 15.08
C GLY A 212 -6.89 -17.19 13.63
N PHE A 213 -7.16 -18.48 13.42
CA PHE A 213 -7.42 -19.05 12.09
C PHE A 213 -8.91 -19.03 11.69
N LYS A 214 -9.75 -18.25 12.37
CA LYS A 214 -11.16 -18.09 12.01
C LYS A 214 -11.28 -17.31 10.68
N ARG A 215 -12.41 -17.47 9.99
CA ARG A 215 -12.70 -16.69 8.76
C ARG A 215 -12.85 -15.21 9.12
N GLY A 216 -12.37 -14.35 8.24
CA GLY A 216 -12.58 -12.91 8.34
C GLY A 216 -14.05 -12.53 8.14
N THR A 217 -14.50 -11.44 8.74
CA THR A 217 -15.88 -10.91 8.59
C THR A 217 -16.23 -10.58 7.14
N GLY A 218 -15.26 -10.15 6.32
CA GLY A 218 -15.42 -9.89 4.89
C GLY A 218 -15.42 -11.13 3.98
N GLY A 219 -15.58 -12.35 4.54
CA GLY A 219 -15.66 -13.59 3.76
C GLY A 219 -14.30 -14.14 3.31
N THR A 220 -13.19 -13.56 3.72
CA THR A 220 -11.84 -14.05 3.44
C THR A 220 -11.50 -15.29 4.28
N SER A 221 -10.49 -16.07 3.85
CA SER A 221 -9.98 -17.21 4.63
C SER A 221 -9.22 -16.80 5.91
N GLY A 222 -9.27 -15.52 6.31
CA GLY A 222 -8.55 -14.99 7.46
C GLY A 222 -7.05 -14.91 7.21
N VAL A 223 -6.24 -15.32 8.19
CA VAL A 223 -4.76 -15.25 8.12
C VAL A 223 -4.18 -15.90 6.85
N LYS A 224 -4.78 -16.98 6.36
CA LYS A 224 -4.32 -17.66 5.13
C LYS A 224 -4.44 -16.81 3.86
N TYR A 225 -5.25 -15.76 3.91
CA TYR A 225 -5.46 -14.84 2.79
C TYR A 225 -4.43 -13.70 2.78
N LEU A 226 -3.94 -13.26 3.95
CA LEU A 226 -3.04 -12.13 4.16
C LEU A 226 -1.59 -12.48 3.83
#